data_09d6fd5da4190f8c56aa122c0e117b34
#
_entry.id   09d6fd5da4190f8c56aa122c0e117b34
#
_cell.length_a   1.000
_cell.length_b   1.000
_cell.length_c   1.000
_cell.angle_alpha   90.00
_cell.angle_beta   90.00
_cell.angle_gamma   90.00
#
_symmetry.space_group_name_H-M   'P 1'
#
loop_
_entity.id
_entity.type
_entity.pdbx_description
1 polymer ?
#
loop_
_entity_poly.entity_id
_entity_poly.type
_entity_poly.pdbx_seq_one_letter_code
_entity_poly.pdbx_strand_id
1 'polypeptide(L)'
;MKTTLGLAVALVALSPPARAGSQGVVSGTATSPDGIPIRYHAAGKGDPALVFVHCGSCERGFWDGQMAHFATKHRVVALDLAGYGQSGVGRKNWTMPAFGQDVVSVVEALDLKRVVLIGHSLGGPAVLEAARRMPGRVAGLVLVDTLVNFEYRFPPEVMEKALSALQADYRATTIAFLSQYMFSASTPEPVKARVQETMLSVPQEIAVAVAPLSMYDPLPALREITAPIRAINTDLFPTNVEGNRRQVPGYQVAIMKGVGHYPMLEQPEAFNALLAEALRELARSGGRQ
;
A
#
# COMPACT_ATOMS: atom_id res chain seq x y z
N MET A 1 -29.75 -71.61 0.90
CA MET A 1 -29.50 -70.56 -0.08
C MET A 1 -29.59 -69.25 0.62
N LYS A 2 -28.44 -68.60 0.92
CA LYS A 2 -28.34 -67.30 1.54
C LYS A 2 -27.83 -66.32 0.47
N THR A 3 -28.69 -65.43 0.01
CA THR A 3 -28.38 -64.38 -0.98
C THR A 3 -27.83 -63.18 -0.21
N THR A 4 -26.55 -62.88 -0.40
CA THR A 4 -25.89 -61.66 0.09
C THR A 4 -26.07 -60.53 -0.94
N LEU A 5 -26.79 -59.47 -0.54
CA LEU A 5 -26.98 -58.25 -1.29
C LEU A 5 -25.78 -57.32 -1.07
N GLY A 6 -24.95 -57.16 -2.08
CA GLY A 6 -23.80 -56.22 -2.03
C GLY A 6 -24.25 -54.78 -2.27
N LEU A 7 -24.02 -53.91 -1.29
CA LEU A 7 -24.27 -52.48 -1.40
C LEU A 7 -23.05 -51.81 -2.06
N ALA A 8 -23.18 -51.34 -3.27
CA ALA A 8 -22.14 -50.54 -3.94
C ALA A 8 -22.24 -49.08 -3.46
N VAL A 9 -21.27 -48.61 -2.72
CA VAL A 9 -21.13 -47.20 -2.35
C VAL A 9 -20.39 -46.48 -3.49
N ALA A 10 -21.13 -45.64 -4.23
CA ALA A 10 -20.52 -44.76 -5.22
C ALA A 10 -19.78 -43.59 -4.50
N LEU A 11 -18.45 -43.57 -4.55
CA LEU A 11 -17.66 -42.41 -4.16
C LEU A 11 -17.87 -41.31 -5.21
N VAL A 12 -18.58 -40.26 -4.85
CA VAL A 12 -18.60 -39.00 -5.59
C VAL A 12 -17.32 -38.24 -5.26
N ALA A 13 -16.40 -38.22 -6.21
CA ALA A 13 -15.22 -37.42 -6.12
C ALA A 13 -15.61 -35.93 -6.25
N LEU A 14 -15.61 -35.20 -5.12
CA LEU A 14 -15.72 -33.74 -5.12
C LEU A 14 -14.44 -33.17 -5.73
N SER A 15 -14.52 -32.72 -6.97
CA SER A 15 -13.45 -31.91 -7.58
C SER A 15 -13.26 -30.62 -6.79
N PRO A 16 -12.02 -30.24 -6.44
CA PRO A 16 -11.79 -28.96 -5.77
C PRO A 16 -12.25 -27.82 -6.69
N PRO A 17 -12.77 -26.72 -6.14
CA PRO A 17 -13.17 -25.56 -6.93
C PRO A 17 -11.98 -25.06 -7.76
N ALA A 18 -12.21 -24.87 -9.06
CA ALA A 18 -11.24 -24.33 -9.97
C ALA A 18 -10.72 -23.00 -9.39
N ARG A 19 -9.41 -22.91 -9.13
CA ARG A 19 -8.73 -21.64 -8.82
C ARG A 19 -9.11 -20.67 -9.94
N ALA A 20 -9.78 -19.57 -9.57
CA ALA A 20 -10.05 -18.46 -10.48
C ALA A 20 -8.74 -18.13 -11.21
N GLY A 21 -8.77 -18.23 -12.55
CA GLY A 21 -7.57 -18.13 -13.37
C GLY A 21 -6.82 -16.85 -13.06
N SER A 22 -5.54 -16.98 -12.69
CA SER A 22 -4.60 -15.88 -12.61
C SER A 22 -4.51 -15.25 -14.00
N GLN A 23 -5.22 -14.14 -14.22
CA GLN A 23 -4.97 -13.31 -15.41
C GLN A 23 -3.49 -12.94 -15.34
N GLY A 24 -2.67 -13.45 -16.27
CA GLY A 24 -1.22 -13.53 -16.21
C GLY A 24 -0.56 -12.31 -15.55
N VAL A 25 -0.05 -12.51 -14.32
CA VAL A 25 0.78 -11.51 -13.64
C VAL A 25 2.12 -11.45 -14.37
N VAL A 26 2.49 -10.27 -14.83
CA VAL A 26 3.79 -10.01 -15.46
C VAL A 26 4.69 -9.32 -14.44
N SER A 27 5.87 -9.87 -14.21
CA SER A 27 6.92 -9.25 -13.40
C SER A 27 7.83 -8.40 -14.29
N GLY A 28 8.24 -7.24 -13.79
CA GLY A 28 9.15 -6.36 -14.51
C GLY A 28 10.06 -5.56 -13.58
N THR A 29 10.93 -4.79 -14.20
CA THR A 29 11.85 -3.88 -13.53
C THR A 29 11.86 -2.55 -14.24
N ALA A 30 11.66 -1.46 -13.49
CA ALA A 30 11.97 -0.10 -13.92
C ALA A 30 13.29 0.33 -13.28
N THR A 31 13.93 1.35 -13.83
CA THR A 31 15.15 1.92 -13.23
C THR A 31 14.83 3.33 -12.76
N SER A 32 15.01 3.61 -11.46
CA SER A 32 14.85 4.96 -10.94
C SER A 32 16.02 5.86 -11.38
N PRO A 33 15.89 7.20 -11.33
CA PRO A 33 16.92 8.11 -11.81
C PRO A 33 18.28 7.98 -11.11
N ASP A 34 18.30 7.47 -9.88
CA ASP A 34 19.51 7.15 -9.13
C ASP A 34 20.09 5.75 -9.44
N GLY A 35 19.56 5.09 -10.49
CA GLY A 35 20.05 3.80 -10.98
C GLY A 35 19.53 2.59 -10.21
N ILE A 36 18.61 2.76 -9.26
CA ILE A 36 18.07 1.65 -8.48
C ILE A 36 17.04 0.86 -9.28
N PRO A 37 17.17 -0.49 -9.40
CA PRO A 37 16.15 -1.31 -10.02
C PRO A 37 14.91 -1.41 -9.12
N ILE A 38 13.77 -1.01 -9.66
CA ILE A 38 12.45 -1.05 -9.00
C ILE A 38 11.64 -2.20 -9.57
N ARG A 39 11.36 -3.18 -8.75
CA ARG A 39 10.61 -4.38 -9.14
C ARG A 39 9.12 -4.13 -9.04
N TYR A 40 8.37 -4.64 -10.00
CA TYR A 40 6.92 -4.56 -9.99
C TYR A 40 6.25 -5.82 -10.52
N HIS A 41 4.99 -5.99 -10.12
CA HIS A 41 4.04 -6.90 -10.76
C HIS A 41 2.95 -6.08 -11.44
N ALA A 42 2.47 -6.58 -12.57
CA ALA A 42 1.39 -5.94 -13.31
C ALA A 42 0.43 -7.01 -13.85
N ALA A 43 -0.87 -6.73 -13.82
CA ALA A 43 -1.90 -7.64 -14.32
C ALA A 43 -3.10 -6.84 -14.87
N GLY A 44 -4.01 -7.54 -15.54
CA GLY A 44 -5.25 -6.97 -16.04
C GLY A 44 -5.06 -5.95 -17.17
N LYS A 45 -6.18 -5.31 -17.55
CA LYS A 45 -6.25 -4.25 -18.56
C LYS A 45 -7.32 -3.24 -18.14
N GLY A 46 -7.24 -2.03 -18.60
CA GLY A 46 -8.23 -0.98 -18.31
C GLY A 46 -7.59 0.36 -17.95
N ASP A 47 -8.40 1.41 -17.95
CA ASP A 47 -8.05 2.79 -17.68
C ASP A 47 -9.06 3.40 -16.69
N PRO A 48 -8.64 4.10 -15.64
CA PRO A 48 -7.24 4.30 -15.22
C PRO A 48 -6.58 3.02 -14.70
N ALA A 49 -5.25 2.95 -14.80
CA ALA A 49 -4.49 1.92 -14.12
C ALA A 49 -4.41 2.21 -12.62
N LEU A 50 -4.45 1.16 -11.79
CA LEU A 50 -4.30 1.26 -10.34
C LEU A 50 -2.86 0.91 -9.97
N VAL A 51 -2.17 1.83 -9.30
CA VAL A 51 -0.78 1.65 -8.87
C VAL A 51 -0.72 1.59 -7.35
N PHE A 52 -0.38 0.44 -6.81
CA PHE A 52 -0.32 0.16 -5.38
C PHE A 52 1.10 0.32 -4.84
N VAL A 53 1.24 1.12 -3.79
CA VAL A 53 2.51 1.41 -3.11
C VAL A 53 2.40 1.00 -1.65
N HIS A 54 3.30 0.12 -1.22
CA HIS A 54 3.31 -0.50 0.11
C HIS A 54 3.85 0.44 1.21
N CYS A 55 3.73 -0.01 2.46
CA CYS A 55 4.24 0.68 3.65
C CYS A 55 5.77 0.58 3.80
N GLY A 56 6.33 1.33 4.75
CA GLY A 56 7.73 1.19 5.14
C GLY A 56 8.02 -0.24 5.61
N SER A 57 9.16 -0.79 5.20
CA SER A 57 9.58 -2.16 5.51
C SER A 57 8.59 -3.25 5.10
N CYS A 58 7.74 -2.96 4.12
CA CYS A 58 6.81 -3.92 3.50
C CYS A 58 7.28 -4.27 2.08
N GLU A 59 6.43 -4.94 1.32
CA GLU A 59 6.67 -5.30 -0.07
C GLU A 59 5.36 -5.31 -0.88
N ARG A 60 5.48 -5.35 -2.22
CA ARG A 60 4.33 -5.36 -3.15
C ARG A 60 3.34 -6.50 -2.91
N GLY A 61 3.82 -7.66 -2.39
CA GLY A 61 2.96 -8.81 -2.10
C GLY A 61 1.85 -8.53 -1.10
N PHE A 62 1.95 -7.46 -0.30
CA PHE A 62 0.87 -7.02 0.59
C PHE A 62 -0.39 -6.62 -0.18
N TRP A 63 -0.28 -6.37 -1.49
CA TRP A 63 -1.36 -6.00 -2.39
C TRP A 63 -1.88 -7.15 -3.28
N ASP A 64 -1.39 -8.40 -3.09
CA ASP A 64 -1.77 -9.53 -3.95
C ASP A 64 -3.28 -9.76 -4.01
N GLY A 65 -3.98 -9.63 -2.87
CA GLY A 65 -5.43 -9.76 -2.81
C GLY A 65 -6.14 -8.67 -3.62
N GLN A 66 -5.67 -7.42 -3.54
CA GLN A 66 -6.21 -6.29 -4.28
C GLN A 66 -5.88 -6.39 -5.77
N MET A 67 -4.66 -6.80 -6.09
CA MET A 67 -4.29 -7.06 -7.49
C MET A 67 -5.18 -8.12 -8.13
N ALA A 68 -5.40 -9.25 -7.47
CA ALA A 68 -6.29 -10.31 -7.96
C ALA A 68 -7.73 -9.82 -8.16
N HIS A 69 -8.25 -9.05 -7.18
CA HIS A 69 -9.62 -8.53 -7.22
C HIS A 69 -9.83 -7.52 -8.35
N PHE A 70 -8.94 -6.54 -8.46
CA PHE A 70 -9.12 -5.42 -9.39
C PHE A 70 -8.61 -5.69 -10.80
N ALA A 71 -7.73 -6.68 -11.02
CA ALA A 71 -7.23 -7.05 -12.35
C ALA A 71 -8.33 -7.48 -13.33
N THR A 72 -9.49 -7.87 -12.83
CA THR A 72 -10.66 -8.22 -13.64
C THR A 72 -11.26 -7.06 -14.42
N LYS A 73 -11.01 -5.81 -13.94
CA LYS A 73 -11.63 -4.59 -14.50
C LYS A 73 -10.63 -3.46 -14.75
N HIS A 74 -9.43 -3.55 -14.20
CA HIS A 74 -8.41 -2.51 -14.27
C HIS A 74 -7.05 -3.09 -14.67
N ARG A 75 -6.22 -2.30 -15.29
CA ARG A 75 -4.79 -2.52 -15.24
C ARG A 75 -4.34 -2.26 -13.80
N VAL A 76 -3.67 -3.21 -13.17
CA VAL A 76 -3.17 -3.11 -11.80
C VAL A 76 -1.66 -3.28 -11.78
N VAL A 77 -0.99 -2.51 -10.94
CA VAL A 77 0.47 -2.55 -10.75
C VAL A 77 0.75 -2.45 -9.26
N ALA A 78 1.61 -3.31 -8.73
CA ALA A 78 2.18 -3.16 -7.39
C ALA A 78 3.70 -3.18 -7.51
N LEU A 79 4.39 -2.30 -6.81
CA LEU A 79 5.84 -2.17 -6.87
C LEU A 79 6.46 -2.30 -5.48
N ASP A 80 7.72 -2.75 -5.44
CA ASP A 80 8.58 -2.62 -4.27
C ASP A 80 9.31 -1.28 -4.37
N LEU A 81 9.18 -0.43 -3.37
CA LEU A 81 10.02 0.77 -3.25
C LEU A 81 11.49 0.36 -3.07
N ALA A 82 12.43 1.22 -3.45
CA ALA A 82 13.85 0.96 -3.21
C ALA A 82 14.13 0.59 -1.76
N GLY A 83 15.01 -0.38 -1.54
CA GLY A 83 15.34 -0.88 -0.20
C GLY A 83 14.42 -1.98 0.31
N TYR A 84 13.33 -2.31 -0.39
CA TYR A 84 12.32 -3.26 0.06
C TYR A 84 12.05 -4.35 -0.97
N GLY A 85 11.55 -5.49 -0.48
CA GLY A 85 11.16 -6.62 -1.31
C GLY A 85 12.29 -7.09 -2.23
N GLN A 86 12.06 -7.05 -3.54
CA GLN A 86 13.03 -7.45 -4.55
C GLN A 86 13.68 -6.25 -5.29
N SER A 87 13.39 -5.02 -4.86
CA SER A 87 14.02 -3.81 -5.41
C SER A 87 15.43 -3.62 -4.89
N GLY A 88 16.21 -2.78 -5.58
CA GLY A 88 17.62 -2.55 -5.22
C GLY A 88 17.78 -1.86 -3.87
N VAL A 89 18.81 -2.24 -3.13
CA VAL A 89 19.13 -1.74 -1.78
C VAL A 89 20.25 -0.68 -1.77
N GLY A 90 20.83 -0.37 -2.93
CA GLY A 90 22.03 0.48 -3.04
C GLY A 90 21.80 1.99 -2.99
N ARG A 91 20.61 2.48 -2.63
CA ARG A 91 20.32 3.90 -2.51
C ARG A 91 21.15 4.54 -1.41
N LYS A 92 21.76 5.68 -1.70
CA LYS A 92 22.58 6.41 -0.73
C LYS A 92 21.80 7.53 -0.03
N ASN A 93 20.93 8.21 -0.76
CA ASN A 93 20.16 9.35 -0.28
C ASN A 93 18.69 8.98 -0.15
N TRP A 94 18.27 8.57 1.03
CA TRP A 94 16.89 8.21 1.33
C TRP A 94 16.07 9.48 1.55
N THR A 95 15.15 9.76 0.65
CA THR A 95 14.24 10.91 0.73
C THR A 95 12.86 10.52 0.22
N MET A 96 11.82 11.19 0.69
CA MET A 96 10.47 10.96 0.17
C MET A 96 10.34 11.29 -1.32
N PRO A 97 10.95 12.39 -1.84
CA PRO A 97 11.04 12.62 -3.26
C PRO A 97 11.65 11.49 -4.09
N ALA A 98 12.65 10.78 -3.55
CA ALA A 98 13.26 9.63 -4.22
C ALA A 98 12.29 8.43 -4.28
N PHE A 99 11.53 8.16 -3.23
CA PHE A 99 10.46 7.16 -3.27
C PHE A 99 9.33 7.53 -4.24
N GLY A 100 8.96 8.81 -4.31
CA GLY A 100 8.05 9.30 -5.34
C GLY A 100 8.56 9.02 -6.76
N GLN A 101 9.86 9.17 -6.97
CA GLN A 101 10.50 8.90 -8.26
C GLN A 101 10.51 7.40 -8.61
N ASP A 102 10.58 6.49 -7.62
CA ASP A 102 10.41 5.05 -7.86
C ASP A 102 9.04 4.75 -8.50
N VAL A 103 7.98 5.36 -7.97
CA VAL A 103 6.62 5.22 -8.50
C VAL A 103 6.54 5.80 -9.93
N VAL A 104 7.09 7.00 -10.16
CA VAL A 104 7.16 7.63 -11.50
C VAL A 104 7.83 6.70 -12.49
N SER A 105 8.98 6.13 -12.14
CA SER A 105 9.75 5.25 -13.02
C SER A 105 8.98 4.02 -13.47
N VAL A 106 8.17 3.43 -12.58
CA VAL A 106 7.31 2.29 -12.93
C VAL A 106 6.16 2.72 -13.84
N VAL A 107 5.52 3.86 -13.56
CA VAL A 107 4.44 4.42 -14.40
C VAL A 107 4.94 4.71 -15.81
N GLU A 108 6.13 5.27 -15.94
CA GLU A 108 6.77 5.58 -17.22
C GLU A 108 7.22 4.34 -17.96
N ALA A 109 7.88 3.39 -17.29
CA ALA A 109 8.33 2.14 -17.90
C ALA A 109 7.17 1.30 -18.47
N LEU A 110 5.98 1.40 -17.87
CA LEU A 110 4.75 0.74 -18.33
C LEU A 110 3.91 1.63 -19.27
N ASP A 111 4.37 2.82 -19.60
CA ASP A 111 3.67 3.82 -20.42
C ASP A 111 2.22 4.08 -19.98
N LEU A 112 1.97 4.10 -18.67
CA LEU A 112 0.63 4.33 -18.14
C LEU A 112 0.24 5.79 -18.32
N LYS A 113 -0.82 6.04 -19.07
CA LYS A 113 -1.24 7.41 -19.44
C LYS A 113 -2.10 8.06 -18.35
N ARG A 114 -2.90 7.23 -17.65
CA ARG A 114 -3.83 7.68 -16.61
C ARG A 114 -3.80 6.68 -15.46
N VAL A 115 -3.51 7.18 -14.25
CA VAL A 115 -3.33 6.32 -13.06
C VAL A 115 -4.14 6.84 -11.86
N VAL A 116 -4.61 5.91 -11.03
CA VAL A 116 -4.96 6.19 -9.64
C VAL A 116 -3.83 5.61 -8.79
N LEU A 117 -3.22 6.43 -7.95
CA LEU A 117 -2.15 6.03 -7.06
C LEU A 117 -2.74 5.67 -5.69
N ILE A 118 -2.44 4.47 -5.20
CA ILE A 118 -2.91 3.95 -3.92
C ILE A 118 -1.68 3.75 -3.02
N GLY A 119 -1.56 4.52 -1.94
CA GLY A 119 -0.39 4.48 -1.07
C GLY A 119 -0.75 4.15 0.37
N HIS A 120 -0.13 3.10 0.92
CA HIS A 120 -0.32 2.68 2.30
C HIS A 120 0.83 3.18 3.19
N SER A 121 0.52 3.81 4.32
CA SER A 121 1.51 4.25 5.31
C SER A 121 2.61 5.12 4.65
N LEU A 122 3.88 4.70 4.65
CA LEU A 122 4.98 5.36 3.93
C LEU A 122 4.68 5.54 2.43
N GLY A 123 3.92 4.63 1.83
CA GLY A 123 3.48 4.74 0.45
C GLY A 123 2.58 5.95 0.20
N GLY A 124 1.88 6.48 1.22
CA GLY A 124 1.07 7.68 1.10
C GLY A 124 1.89 8.93 0.72
N PRO A 125 2.89 9.34 1.52
CA PRO A 125 3.86 10.37 1.12
C PRO A 125 4.53 10.10 -0.24
N ALA A 126 4.91 8.85 -0.52
CA ALA A 126 5.53 8.49 -1.81
C ALA A 126 4.60 8.76 -3.00
N VAL A 127 3.30 8.44 -2.90
CA VAL A 127 2.34 8.75 -3.96
C VAL A 127 2.02 10.23 -4.08
N LEU A 128 2.08 11.04 -2.99
CA LEU A 128 2.01 12.49 -3.11
C LEU A 128 3.20 13.04 -3.92
N GLU A 129 4.41 12.58 -3.60
CA GLU A 129 5.61 12.98 -4.33
C GLU A 129 5.61 12.54 -5.80
N ALA A 130 5.03 11.39 -6.11
CA ALA A 130 4.83 10.95 -7.48
C ALA A 130 3.77 11.80 -8.20
N ALA A 131 2.64 12.10 -7.54
CA ALA A 131 1.54 12.85 -8.14
C ALA A 131 1.95 14.26 -8.58
N ARG A 132 2.71 14.99 -7.74
CA ARG A 132 3.19 16.33 -8.10
C ARG A 132 4.15 16.34 -9.31
N ARG A 133 4.79 15.19 -9.61
CA ARG A 133 5.67 15.04 -10.78
C ARG A 133 4.95 14.61 -12.04
N MET A 134 3.73 14.12 -11.92
CA MET A 134 2.93 13.62 -13.05
C MET A 134 1.51 14.23 -13.08
N PRO A 135 1.36 15.58 -12.99
CA PRO A 135 0.04 16.20 -12.80
C PRO A 135 -0.95 15.84 -13.93
N GLY A 136 -0.47 15.62 -15.16
CA GLY A 136 -1.32 15.24 -16.30
C GLY A 136 -1.70 13.77 -16.37
N ARG A 137 -1.11 12.90 -15.53
CA ARG A 137 -1.38 11.45 -15.54
C ARG A 137 -2.19 10.96 -14.34
N VAL A 138 -2.22 11.70 -13.24
CA VAL A 138 -2.86 11.26 -11.99
C VAL A 138 -4.33 11.64 -11.99
N ALA A 139 -5.20 10.63 -12.13
CA ALA A 139 -6.66 10.78 -12.08
C ALA A 139 -7.19 10.91 -10.64
N GLY A 140 -6.43 10.49 -9.65
CA GLY A 140 -6.76 10.58 -8.24
C GLY A 140 -5.80 9.82 -7.36
N LEU A 141 -5.88 10.06 -6.05
CA LEU A 141 -5.11 9.38 -5.02
C LEU A 141 -6.03 8.70 -4.02
N VAL A 142 -5.61 7.52 -3.53
CA VAL A 142 -6.22 6.87 -2.37
C VAL A 142 -5.14 6.66 -1.32
N LEU A 143 -5.27 7.37 -0.20
CA LEU A 143 -4.39 7.27 0.95
C LEU A 143 -4.93 6.19 1.90
N VAL A 144 -4.12 5.17 2.20
CA VAL A 144 -4.53 4.03 3.01
C VAL A 144 -3.80 4.06 4.34
N ASP A 145 -4.55 4.28 5.40
CA ASP A 145 -4.09 4.38 6.79
C ASP A 145 -2.80 5.19 6.95
N THR A 146 -2.83 6.40 6.41
CA THR A 146 -1.68 7.30 6.36
C THR A 146 -2.14 8.75 6.35
N LEU A 147 -1.23 9.65 6.77
CA LEU A 147 -1.49 11.09 6.72
C LEU A 147 -2.86 11.45 7.36
N VAL A 148 -3.17 10.79 8.45
CA VAL A 148 -4.44 10.97 9.19
C VAL A 148 -4.66 12.42 9.64
N ASN A 149 -3.59 13.18 9.74
CA ASN A 149 -3.60 14.61 10.01
C ASN A 149 -2.47 15.30 9.20
N PHE A 150 -2.82 16.03 8.13
CA PHE A 150 -1.86 16.73 7.27
C PHE A 150 -1.07 17.83 8.00
N GLU A 151 -1.62 18.34 9.09
CA GLU A 151 -0.99 19.40 9.90
C GLU A 151 -0.11 18.84 11.03
N TYR A 152 -0.17 17.53 11.31
CA TYR A 152 0.63 16.91 12.35
C TYR A 152 2.11 16.88 11.96
N ARG A 153 2.96 17.20 12.94
CA ARG A 153 4.40 17.06 12.81
C ARG A 153 4.91 16.15 13.91
N PHE A 154 5.63 15.14 13.50
CA PHE A 154 6.23 14.20 14.43
C PHE A 154 7.30 14.91 15.26
N PRO A 155 7.25 14.84 16.61
CA PRO A 155 8.23 15.53 17.45
C PRO A 155 9.63 14.98 17.24
N PRO A 156 10.66 15.85 17.02
CA PRO A 156 12.03 15.40 16.76
C PRO A 156 12.60 14.49 17.85
N GLU A 157 12.32 14.80 19.11
CA GLU A 157 12.79 14.02 20.26
C GLU A 157 12.21 12.61 20.33
N VAL A 158 11.01 12.40 19.78
CA VAL A 158 10.40 11.06 19.66
C VAL A 158 11.13 10.26 18.58
N MET A 159 11.48 10.92 17.47
CA MET A 159 12.26 10.31 16.40
C MET A 159 13.66 9.93 16.85
N GLU A 160 14.36 10.80 17.57
CA GLU A 160 15.69 10.51 18.10
C GLU A 160 15.68 9.27 19.00
N LYS A 161 14.68 9.14 19.89
CA LYS A 161 14.51 7.96 20.73
C LYS A 161 14.24 6.71 19.92
N ALA A 162 13.36 6.80 18.90
CA ALA A 162 13.06 5.69 18.03
C ALA A 162 14.30 5.22 17.24
N LEU A 163 15.09 6.14 16.70
CA LEU A 163 16.34 5.84 16.02
C LEU A 163 17.36 5.18 16.94
N SER A 164 17.55 5.70 18.14
CA SER A 164 18.45 5.13 19.13
C SER A 164 18.05 3.69 19.49
N ALA A 165 16.74 3.43 19.67
CA ALA A 165 16.24 2.11 19.95
C ALA A 165 16.42 1.15 18.76
N LEU A 166 16.12 1.59 17.54
CA LEU A 166 16.32 0.80 16.31
C LEU A 166 17.80 0.44 16.10
N GLN A 167 18.73 1.36 16.42
CA GLN A 167 20.16 1.12 16.34
C GLN A 167 20.66 0.14 17.40
N ALA A 168 20.10 0.21 18.61
CA ALA A 168 20.50 -0.65 19.73
C ALA A 168 19.99 -2.09 19.56
N ASP A 169 18.72 -2.27 19.24
CA ASP A 169 18.10 -3.58 18.99
C ASP A 169 16.95 -3.44 17.97
N TYR A 170 17.30 -3.60 16.71
CA TYR A 170 16.36 -3.51 15.60
C TYR A 170 15.18 -4.47 15.73
N ARG A 171 15.48 -5.74 16.08
CA ARG A 171 14.47 -6.79 16.16
C ARG A 171 13.47 -6.53 17.27
N ALA A 172 13.94 -6.31 18.49
CA ALA A 172 13.07 -6.08 19.64
C ALA A 172 12.25 -4.80 19.47
N THR A 173 12.90 -3.72 18.97
CA THR A 173 12.23 -2.42 18.72
C THR A 173 11.14 -2.56 17.67
N THR A 174 11.39 -3.25 16.56
CA THR A 174 10.40 -3.47 15.51
C THR A 174 9.22 -4.29 16.01
N ILE A 175 9.45 -5.37 16.75
CA ILE A 175 8.36 -6.20 17.33
C ILE A 175 7.52 -5.39 18.31
N ALA A 176 8.17 -4.61 19.20
CA ALA A 176 7.47 -3.75 20.17
C ALA A 176 6.62 -2.69 19.47
N PHE A 177 7.17 -2.02 18.46
CA PHE A 177 6.46 -1.02 17.65
C PHE A 177 5.22 -1.61 16.96
N LEU A 178 5.36 -2.77 16.31
CA LEU A 178 4.25 -3.45 15.66
C LEU A 178 3.15 -3.82 16.65
N SER A 179 3.53 -4.40 17.78
CA SER A 179 2.56 -4.86 18.81
C SER A 179 1.83 -3.70 19.46
N GLN A 180 2.52 -2.57 19.68
CA GLN A 180 1.97 -1.43 20.42
C GLN A 180 1.15 -0.49 19.52
N TYR A 181 1.53 -0.32 18.25
CA TYR A 181 0.99 0.75 17.42
C TYR A 181 0.34 0.30 16.11
N MET A 182 0.66 -0.91 15.61
CA MET A 182 0.23 -1.32 14.27
C MET A 182 -0.85 -2.40 14.28
N PHE A 183 -0.92 -3.21 15.33
CA PHE A 183 -1.92 -4.27 15.43
C PHE A 183 -3.07 -3.86 16.36
N SER A 184 -4.29 -4.22 15.98
CA SER A 184 -5.47 -4.17 16.85
C SER A 184 -5.65 -5.51 17.56
N ALA A 185 -6.56 -5.56 18.53
CA ALA A 185 -6.92 -6.81 19.19
C ALA A 185 -7.52 -7.86 18.21
N SER A 186 -8.09 -7.40 17.11
CA SER A 186 -8.71 -8.24 16.06
C SER A 186 -7.75 -8.62 14.93
N THR A 187 -6.53 -8.09 14.89
CA THR A 187 -5.56 -8.42 13.83
C THR A 187 -5.25 -9.92 13.85
N PRO A 188 -5.53 -10.66 12.76
CA PRO A 188 -5.32 -12.12 12.71
C PRO A 188 -3.84 -12.50 12.88
N GLU A 189 -3.58 -13.58 13.64
CA GLU A 189 -2.21 -14.04 13.87
C GLU A 189 -1.40 -14.31 12.58
N PRO A 190 -1.97 -14.88 11.51
CA PRO A 190 -1.23 -15.01 10.24
C PRO A 190 -0.80 -13.67 9.64
N VAL A 191 -1.60 -12.61 9.81
CA VAL A 191 -1.26 -11.25 9.35
C VAL A 191 -0.12 -10.69 10.20
N LYS A 192 -0.21 -10.82 11.55
CA LYS A 192 0.88 -10.39 12.45
C LYS A 192 2.19 -11.07 12.11
N ALA A 193 2.17 -12.41 11.95
CA ALA A 193 3.36 -13.19 11.60
C ALA A 193 3.98 -12.73 10.27
N ARG A 194 3.17 -12.57 9.22
CA ARG A 194 3.60 -12.11 7.90
C ARG A 194 4.23 -10.71 7.97
N VAL A 195 3.58 -9.78 8.66
CA VAL A 195 4.08 -8.42 8.82
C VAL A 195 5.42 -8.40 9.56
N GLN A 196 5.51 -9.12 10.69
CA GLN A 196 6.75 -9.22 11.47
C GLN A 196 7.89 -9.83 10.65
N GLU A 197 7.65 -10.93 9.95
CA GLU A 197 8.64 -11.59 9.10
C GLU A 197 9.14 -10.63 8.02
N THR A 198 8.23 -9.99 7.29
CA THR A 198 8.58 -9.06 6.21
C THR A 198 9.37 -7.86 6.74
N MET A 199 8.93 -7.22 7.82
CA MET A 199 9.63 -6.05 8.35
C MET A 199 11.03 -6.40 8.88
N LEU A 200 11.16 -7.56 9.52
CA LEU A 200 12.44 -8.04 10.04
C LEU A 200 13.39 -8.56 8.96
N SER A 201 12.93 -8.78 7.73
CA SER A 201 13.78 -9.12 6.59
C SER A 201 14.52 -7.92 5.98
N VAL A 202 14.08 -6.70 6.32
CA VAL A 202 14.74 -5.47 5.83
C VAL A 202 16.05 -5.26 6.58
N PRO A 203 17.17 -4.95 5.89
CA PRO A 203 18.42 -4.59 6.53
C PRO A 203 18.26 -3.44 7.53
N GLN A 204 18.83 -3.60 8.73
CA GLN A 204 18.72 -2.59 9.80
C GLN A 204 19.17 -1.21 9.35
N GLU A 205 20.24 -1.12 8.57
CA GLU A 205 20.77 0.15 8.05
C GLU A 205 19.75 0.88 7.16
N ILE A 206 18.93 0.15 6.38
CA ILE A 206 17.86 0.73 5.57
C ILE A 206 16.72 1.20 6.47
N ALA A 207 16.29 0.38 7.42
CA ALA A 207 15.23 0.73 8.35
C ALA A 207 15.58 2.01 9.14
N VAL A 208 16.81 2.11 9.64
CA VAL A 208 17.33 3.30 10.37
C VAL A 208 17.39 4.51 9.44
N ALA A 209 17.87 4.36 8.20
CA ALA A 209 17.98 5.45 7.24
C ALA A 209 16.61 6.01 6.78
N VAL A 210 15.59 5.15 6.73
CA VAL A 210 14.24 5.50 6.27
C VAL A 210 13.34 6.01 7.39
N ALA A 211 13.55 5.61 8.65
CA ALA A 211 12.70 6.00 9.78
C ALA A 211 12.44 7.52 9.88
N PRO A 212 13.43 8.43 9.64
CA PRO A 212 13.20 9.88 9.70
C PRO A 212 12.20 10.39 8.65
N LEU A 213 11.92 9.63 7.60
CA LEU A 213 10.97 10.03 6.56
C LEU A 213 9.51 10.02 7.05
N SER A 214 9.24 9.42 8.22
CA SER A 214 7.95 9.58 8.91
C SER A 214 7.68 11.01 9.38
N MET A 215 8.72 11.88 9.43
CA MET A 215 8.60 13.31 9.71
C MET A 215 8.25 14.15 8.46
N TYR A 216 7.95 13.51 7.34
CA TYR A 216 7.63 14.19 6.09
C TYR A 216 6.49 15.20 6.26
N ASP A 217 6.70 16.43 5.77
CA ASP A 217 5.66 17.45 5.66
C ASP A 217 4.90 17.30 4.34
N PRO A 218 3.62 16.88 4.33
CA PRO A 218 2.85 16.71 3.10
C PRO A 218 2.39 18.03 2.48
N LEU A 219 2.35 19.15 3.23
CA LEU A 219 1.72 20.39 2.79
C LEU A 219 2.32 20.97 1.50
N PRO A 220 3.65 20.98 1.30
CA PRO A 220 4.21 21.45 0.03
C PRO A 220 3.70 20.63 -1.18
N ALA A 221 3.66 19.31 -1.07
CA ALA A 221 3.17 18.46 -2.14
C ALA A 221 1.65 18.62 -2.38
N LEU A 222 0.87 18.72 -1.30
CA LEU A 222 -0.59 18.90 -1.39
C LEU A 222 -1.00 20.19 -2.10
N ARG A 223 -0.20 21.26 -2.00
CA ARG A 223 -0.46 22.54 -2.70
C ARG A 223 -0.28 22.45 -4.22
N GLU A 224 0.54 21.51 -4.69
CA GLU A 224 0.84 21.32 -6.11
C GLU A 224 -0.09 20.26 -6.76
N ILE A 225 -0.75 19.43 -5.95
CA ILE A 225 -1.61 18.34 -6.43
C ILE A 225 -3.02 18.86 -6.68
N THR A 226 -3.48 18.74 -7.91
CA THR A 226 -4.86 19.09 -8.33
C THR A 226 -5.77 17.87 -8.40
N ALA A 227 -5.21 16.67 -8.43
CA ALA A 227 -5.97 15.42 -8.46
C ALA A 227 -6.77 15.22 -7.17
N PRO A 228 -8.00 14.72 -7.23
CA PRO A 228 -8.82 14.49 -6.05
C PRO A 228 -8.22 13.40 -5.15
N ILE A 229 -8.34 13.60 -3.82
CA ILE A 229 -7.81 12.70 -2.80
C ILE A 229 -8.95 12.04 -2.04
N ARG A 230 -8.86 10.72 -1.88
CA ARG A 230 -9.69 9.90 -1.00
C ARG A 230 -8.79 9.22 0.03
N ALA A 231 -9.34 8.87 1.17
CA ALA A 231 -8.63 8.08 2.15
C ALA A 231 -9.47 6.90 2.65
N ILE A 232 -8.79 5.82 3.01
CA ILE A 232 -9.36 4.67 3.73
C ILE A 232 -8.45 4.48 4.93
N ASN A 233 -8.87 4.98 6.08
CA ASN A 233 -8.11 4.90 7.32
C ASN A 233 -8.75 3.90 8.27
N THR A 234 -7.99 3.42 9.26
CA THR A 234 -8.53 2.69 10.39
C THR A 234 -8.83 3.64 11.55
N ASP A 235 -9.46 3.13 12.60
CA ASP A 235 -9.67 3.90 13.83
C ASP A 235 -8.53 3.75 14.84
N LEU A 236 -7.44 3.14 14.42
CA LEU A 236 -6.23 2.98 15.23
C LEU A 236 -5.63 4.34 15.62
N PHE A 237 -5.64 5.29 14.67
CA PHE A 237 -5.28 6.68 14.90
C PHE A 237 -6.41 7.63 14.48
N PRO A 238 -6.77 8.63 15.30
CA PRO A 238 -7.82 9.57 14.97
C PRO A 238 -7.51 10.36 13.68
N THR A 239 -8.41 10.34 12.71
CA THR A 239 -8.27 11.15 11.50
C THR A 239 -8.81 12.57 11.74
N ASN A 240 -7.97 13.58 11.50
CA ASN A 240 -8.37 15.00 11.54
C ASN A 240 -9.06 15.41 10.24
N VAL A 241 -10.33 15.00 10.08
CA VAL A 241 -11.10 15.24 8.85
C VAL A 241 -11.22 16.72 8.51
N GLU A 242 -11.49 17.56 9.50
CA GLU A 242 -11.67 19.01 9.31
C GLU A 242 -10.33 19.67 8.94
N GLY A 243 -9.24 19.34 9.64
CA GLY A 243 -7.91 19.83 9.31
C GLY A 243 -7.48 19.43 7.90
N ASN A 244 -7.72 18.17 7.54
CA ASN A 244 -7.39 17.68 6.20
C ASN A 244 -8.22 18.36 5.11
N ARG A 245 -9.51 18.66 5.35
CA ARG A 245 -10.36 19.42 4.43
C ARG A 245 -9.94 20.88 4.28
N ARG A 246 -9.38 21.50 5.31
CA ARG A 246 -8.81 22.86 5.16
C ARG A 246 -7.65 22.89 4.16
N GLN A 247 -6.84 21.81 4.14
CA GLN A 247 -5.70 21.72 3.23
C GLN A 247 -6.10 21.21 1.83
N VAL A 248 -7.09 20.31 1.77
CA VAL A 248 -7.62 19.68 0.54
C VAL A 248 -9.16 19.73 0.60
N PRO A 249 -9.81 20.77 0.05
CA PRO A 249 -11.27 20.98 0.20
C PRO A 249 -12.14 19.81 -0.26
N GLY A 250 -11.67 19.01 -1.22
CA GLY A 250 -12.36 17.80 -1.70
C GLY A 250 -12.01 16.50 -0.98
N TYR A 251 -11.27 16.56 0.14
CA TYR A 251 -10.86 15.38 0.89
C TYR A 251 -12.05 14.62 1.48
N GLN A 252 -12.08 13.31 1.25
CA GLN A 252 -13.08 12.40 1.83
C GLN A 252 -12.36 11.18 2.38
N VAL A 253 -12.88 10.62 3.48
CA VAL A 253 -12.30 9.47 4.15
C VAL A 253 -13.38 8.48 4.58
N ALA A 254 -13.13 7.20 4.35
CA ALA A 254 -13.83 6.09 4.97
C ALA A 254 -13.00 5.55 6.15
N ILE A 255 -13.65 5.22 7.28
CA ILE A 255 -13.00 4.70 8.47
C ILE A 255 -13.40 3.23 8.66
N MET A 256 -12.41 2.33 8.66
CA MET A 256 -12.57 0.93 9.03
C MET A 256 -12.37 0.79 10.54
N LYS A 257 -13.44 0.39 11.26
CA LYS A 257 -13.41 0.30 12.72
C LYS A 257 -12.93 -1.05 13.21
N GLY A 258 -12.17 -1.03 14.30
CA GLY A 258 -11.65 -2.23 14.95
C GLY A 258 -10.61 -2.98 14.10
N VAL A 259 -9.97 -2.33 13.16
CA VAL A 259 -8.97 -2.89 12.25
C VAL A 259 -7.61 -2.29 12.58
N GLY A 260 -6.54 -3.07 12.50
CA GLY A 260 -5.17 -2.57 12.65
C GLY A 260 -4.68 -1.84 11.40
N HIS A 261 -3.37 -1.57 11.38
CA HIS A 261 -2.72 -0.76 10.34
C HIS A 261 -2.72 -1.38 8.93
N TYR A 262 -3.08 -2.65 8.79
CA TYR A 262 -3.02 -3.39 7.52
C TYR A 262 -4.42 -3.78 7.01
N PRO A 263 -5.34 -2.82 6.79
CA PRO A 263 -6.75 -3.11 6.48
C PRO A 263 -6.92 -4.00 5.25
N MET A 264 -6.03 -3.89 4.25
CA MET A 264 -6.04 -4.69 3.03
C MET A 264 -5.70 -6.18 3.26
N LEU A 265 -5.01 -6.50 4.38
CA LEU A 265 -4.68 -7.86 4.80
C LEU A 265 -5.65 -8.39 5.85
N GLU A 266 -6.11 -7.52 6.75
CA GLU A 266 -6.93 -7.89 7.90
C GLU A 266 -8.40 -8.13 7.52
N GLN A 267 -8.94 -7.29 6.64
CA GLN A 267 -10.33 -7.37 6.16
C GLN A 267 -10.39 -7.08 4.64
N PRO A 268 -9.82 -7.95 3.79
CA PRO A 268 -9.63 -7.67 2.37
C PRO A 268 -10.92 -7.40 1.60
N GLU A 269 -12.02 -8.09 1.91
CA GLU A 269 -13.31 -7.89 1.22
C GLU A 269 -13.91 -6.51 1.55
N ALA A 270 -13.91 -6.12 2.83
CA ALA A 270 -14.40 -4.82 3.27
C ALA A 270 -13.52 -3.69 2.70
N PHE A 271 -12.20 -3.86 2.73
CA PHE A 271 -11.25 -2.92 2.12
C PHE A 271 -11.49 -2.78 0.62
N ASN A 272 -11.64 -3.88 -0.11
CA ASN A 272 -11.90 -3.87 -1.55
C ASN A 272 -13.21 -3.14 -1.90
N ALA A 273 -14.26 -3.30 -1.08
CA ALA A 273 -15.52 -2.59 -1.27
C ALA A 273 -15.35 -1.07 -1.13
N LEU A 274 -14.62 -0.61 -0.10
CA LEU A 274 -14.32 0.80 0.13
C LEU A 274 -13.40 1.36 -0.95
N LEU A 275 -12.40 0.62 -1.39
CA LEU A 275 -11.54 1.04 -2.49
C LEU A 275 -12.34 1.18 -3.80
N ALA A 276 -13.23 0.24 -4.10
CA ALA A 276 -14.11 0.34 -5.26
C ALA A 276 -15.03 1.56 -5.19
N GLU A 277 -15.52 1.94 -3.98
CA GLU A 277 -16.30 3.18 -3.80
C GLU A 277 -15.44 4.41 -4.06
N ALA A 278 -14.25 4.49 -3.45
CA ALA A 278 -13.32 5.59 -3.67
C ALA A 278 -12.98 5.77 -5.15
N LEU A 279 -12.77 4.67 -5.90
CA LEU A 279 -12.52 4.72 -7.35
C LEU A 279 -13.72 5.29 -8.13
N ARG A 280 -14.96 4.91 -7.76
CA ARG A 280 -16.18 5.48 -8.38
C ARG A 280 -16.32 6.99 -8.12
N GLU A 281 -16.00 7.45 -6.90
CA GLU A 281 -16.04 8.86 -6.54
C GLU A 281 -14.97 9.66 -7.30
N LEU A 282 -13.74 9.14 -7.41
CA LEU A 282 -12.67 9.75 -8.19
C LEU A 282 -13.07 9.91 -9.66
N ALA A 283 -13.70 8.90 -10.24
CA ALA A 283 -14.17 8.95 -11.63
C ALA A 283 -15.22 10.05 -11.85
N ARG A 284 -16.14 10.26 -10.88
CA ARG A 284 -17.15 11.34 -10.94
C ARG A 284 -16.52 12.73 -10.80
N SER A 285 -15.47 12.86 -10.01
CA SER A 285 -14.78 14.14 -9.77
C SER A 285 -13.99 14.59 -11.00
N GLY A 286 -13.37 13.66 -11.73
CA GLY A 286 -12.58 13.93 -12.95
C GLY A 286 -13.41 14.29 -14.19
N GLY A 287 -14.71 14.00 -14.19
CA GLY A 287 -15.62 14.33 -15.30
C GLY A 287 -16.23 15.74 -15.25
N ARG A 288 -15.84 16.56 -14.28
CA ARG A 288 -16.36 17.93 -14.07
C ARG A 288 -15.35 19.05 -14.32
N GLN A 289 -14.22 18.71 -14.94
CA GLN A 289 -13.20 19.71 -15.34
C GLN A 289 -13.26 19.99 -16.85
#